data_1b8c8e2e3c2ee40195d53c1c49e500ae
#
_entry.id   1b8c8e2e3c2ee40195d53c1c49e500ae
#
_cell.length_a   1.000
_cell.length_b   1.000
_cell.length_c   1.000
_cell.angle_alpha   90.00
_cell.angle_beta   90.00
_cell.angle_gamma   90.00
#
_symmetry.space_group_name_H-M   'P 1'
#
loop_
_entity.id
_entity.type
_entity.pdbx_description
1 polymer ?
#
loop_
_entity_poly.entity_id
_entity_poly.type
_entity_poly.pdbx_seq_one_letter_code
_entity_poly.pdbx_strand_id
1 'polypeptide(L)'
;MTVFKGYMKILKKNIGLVIMYLIIFFSVALALQAAAGKDGSDSYQSKSVEIGIVDEDGGTLAQGLEDYLGKIHHITMLENDREVLQENLFYRNVEYIVQIPENFVQSCILDSERLKVTKVPGSYTSYYVDQQTNSYLSMARTYLAAGLSQE
;
A
#
# COMPACT_ATOMS: atom_id res chain seq x y z
N MET A 1 13.39 22.52 -48.90
CA MET A 1 14.53 21.81 -48.33
C MET A 1 15.73 22.69 -47.91
N THR A 2 15.66 24.00 -48.07
CA THR A 2 16.75 24.96 -47.73
C THR A 2 16.86 25.24 -46.23
N VAL A 3 15.75 25.28 -45.50
CA VAL A 3 15.71 25.61 -44.05
C VAL A 3 16.41 24.54 -43.23
N PHE A 4 16.17 23.25 -43.52
CA PHE A 4 16.81 22.13 -42.82
C PHE A 4 18.34 22.10 -43.01
N LYS A 5 18.82 22.37 -44.26
CA LYS A 5 20.26 22.48 -44.52
C LYS A 5 20.90 23.66 -43.79
N GLY A 6 20.19 24.79 -43.68
CA GLY A 6 20.62 25.95 -42.89
C GLY A 6 20.74 25.61 -41.39
N TYR A 7 19.73 24.95 -40.84
CA TYR A 7 19.74 24.51 -39.42
C TYR A 7 20.90 23.54 -39.12
N MET A 8 21.12 22.56 -39.98
CA MET A 8 22.23 21.60 -39.81
C MET A 8 23.60 22.27 -39.92
N LYS A 9 23.74 23.33 -40.74
CA LYS A 9 24.99 24.10 -40.84
C LYS A 9 25.29 24.89 -39.56
N ILE A 10 24.25 25.49 -38.95
CA ILE A 10 24.35 26.19 -37.65
C ILE A 10 24.68 25.18 -36.53
N LEU A 11 24.00 24.04 -36.51
CA LEU A 11 24.25 22.97 -35.54
C LEU A 11 25.69 22.47 -35.61
N LYS A 12 26.21 22.19 -36.80
CA LYS A 12 27.62 21.77 -37.01
C LYS A 12 28.61 22.86 -36.54
N LYS A 13 28.29 24.11 -36.73
CA LYS A 13 29.18 25.22 -36.29
C LYS A 13 29.23 25.32 -34.78
N ASN A 14 28.16 24.96 -34.10
CA ASN A 14 28.05 25.04 -32.64
C ASN A 14 28.06 23.65 -31.96
N ILE A 15 28.58 22.63 -32.64
CA ILE A 15 28.55 21.24 -32.15
C ILE A 15 29.22 21.08 -30.79
N GLY A 16 30.31 21.87 -30.52
CA GLY A 16 30.98 21.84 -29.23
C GLY A 16 30.07 22.30 -28.09
N LEU A 17 29.25 23.32 -28.33
CA LEU A 17 28.27 23.81 -27.36
C LEU A 17 27.16 22.78 -27.10
N VAL A 18 26.69 22.12 -28.15
CA VAL A 18 25.69 21.04 -28.04
C VAL A 18 26.25 19.87 -27.23
N ILE A 19 27.47 19.44 -27.52
CA ILE A 19 28.15 18.36 -26.78
C ILE A 19 28.33 18.73 -25.32
N MET A 20 28.75 19.99 -25.03
CA MET A 20 28.88 20.47 -23.65
C MET A 20 27.56 20.35 -22.87
N TYR A 21 26.43 20.80 -23.45
CA TYR A 21 25.13 20.66 -22.80
C TYR A 21 24.71 19.20 -22.62
N LEU A 22 24.98 18.32 -23.57
CA LEU A 22 24.72 16.90 -23.43
C LEU A 22 25.53 16.29 -22.27
N ILE A 23 26.81 16.63 -22.17
CA ILE A 23 27.67 16.13 -21.07
C ILE A 23 27.11 16.60 -19.72
N ILE A 24 26.76 17.89 -19.60
CA ILE A 24 26.16 18.44 -18.35
C ILE A 24 24.85 17.70 -18.04
N PHE A 25 23.96 17.56 -19.02
CA PHE A 25 22.69 16.89 -18.84
C PHE A 25 22.84 15.44 -18.35
N PHE A 26 23.71 14.66 -19.04
CA PHE A 26 23.97 13.29 -18.62
C PHE A 26 24.65 13.19 -17.25
N SER A 27 25.56 14.10 -16.95
CA SER A 27 26.23 14.15 -15.65
C SER A 27 25.23 14.41 -14.51
N VAL A 28 24.31 15.36 -14.70
CA VAL A 28 23.27 15.67 -13.72
C VAL A 28 22.29 14.50 -13.61
N ALA A 29 21.86 13.91 -14.73
CA ALA A 29 20.94 12.76 -14.72
C ALA A 29 21.56 11.55 -13.99
N LEU A 30 22.84 11.24 -14.24
CA LEU A 30 23.55 10.18 -13.55
C LEU A 30 23.77 10.48 -12.07
N ALA A 31 24.06 11.74 -11.72
CA ALA A 31 24.20 12.15 -10.32
C ALA A 31 22.87 12.01 -9.57
N LEU A 32 21.76 12.43 -10.18
CA LEU A 32 20.42 12.27 -9.61
C LEU A 32 20.05 10.79 -9.47
N GLN A 33 20.36 9.96 -10.47
CA GLN A 33 20.12 8.53 -10.41
C GLN A 33 20.98 7.85 -9.33
N ALA A 34 22.24 8.24 -9.18
CA ALA A 34 23.12 7.73 -8.14
C ALA A 34 22.69 8.18 -6.73
N ALA A 35 22.17 9.40 -6.60
CA ALA A 35 21.57 9.89 -5.36
C ALA A 35 20.26 9.17 -5.04
N ALA A 36 19.36 9.04 -6.01
CA ALA A 36 18.10 8.29 -5.87
C ALA A 36 18.35 6.79 -5.66
N GLY A 37 19.39 6.22 -6.26
CA GLY A 37 19.73 4.81 -6.10
C GLY A 37 20.31 4.42 -4.75
N LYS A 38 20.77 5.38 -3.95
CA LYS A 38 21.16 5.12 -2.55
C LYS A 38 19.97 5.06 -1.60
N ASP A 39 18.89 5.79 -1.92
CA ASP A 39 17.60 5.72 -1.22
C ASP A 39 16.58 4.85 -1.98
N GLY A 40 16.85 4.50 -3.24
CA GLY A 40 15.95 3.79 -4.16
C GLY A 40 16.15 2.29 -4.24
N SER A 41 16.95 1.69 -3.36
CA SER A 41 16.82 0.25 -3.06
C SER A 41 15.73 -0.02 -2.03
N ASP A 42 14.85 0.95 -1.77
CA ASP A 42 13.50 0.62 -1.41
C ASP A 42 12.85 -0.07 -2.61
N SER A 43 13.17 -1.36 -2.80
CA SER A 43 12.12 -2.27 -3.22
C SER A 43 10.90 -1.78 -2.44
N TYR A 44 9.81 -1.47 -3.10
CA TYR A 44 8.55 -1.06 -2.49
C TYR A 44 8.26 -1.98 -1.29
N GLN A 45 8.92 -1.69 -0.18
CA GLN A 45 8.66 -2.34 1.09
C GLN A 45 7.39 -1.65 1.54
N SER A 46 6.34 -2.41 1.43
CA SER A 46 5.09 -2.10 2.06
C SER A 46 5.39 -1.58 3.47
N LYS A 47 5.23 -0.28 3.66
CA LYS A 47 5.55 0.33 4.95
C LYS A 47 4.69 -0.37 5.99
N SER A 48 5.33 -1.06 6.93
CA SER A 48 4.62 -1.70 8.02
C SER A 48 3.81 -0.66 8.79
N VAL A 49 2.58 -1.01 9.10
CA VAL A 49 1.62 -0.18 9.83
C VAL A 49 1.25 -0.91 11.11
N GLU A 50 1.06 -0.17 12.19
CA GLU A 50 0.50 -0.72 13.42
C GLU A 50 -1.02 -0.85 13.27
N ILE A 51 -1.52 -2.10 13.24
CA ILE A 51 -2.94 -2.42 13.03
C ILE A 51 -3.51 -3.01 14.31
N GLY A 52 -4.58 -2.41 14.80
CA GLY A 52 -5.42 -3.00 15.85
C GLY A 52 -6.46 -3.94 15.24
N ILE A 53 -6.61 -5.13 15.77
CA ILE A 53 -7.67 -6.05 15.39
C ILE A 53 -8.55 -6.33 16.60
N VAL A 54 -9.85 -6.18 16.40
CA VAL A 54 -10.89 -6.63 17.32
C VAL A 54 -11.56 -7.81 16.63
N ASP A 55 -11.32 -9.02 17.13
CA ASP A 55 -11.94 -10.24 16.61
C ASP A 55 -13.03 -10.72 17.55
N GLU A 56 -14.29 -10.68 17.09
CA GLU A 56 -15.46 -11.20 17.79
C GLU A 56 -15.93 -12.54 17.22
N ASP A 57 -15.36 -13.00 16.07
CA ASP A 57 -15.75 -14.24 15.40
C ASP A 57 -14.89 -15.44 15.85
N GLY A 58 -13.58 -15.25 15.97
CA GLY A 58 -12.63 -16.31 16.31
C GLY A 58 -12.55 -17.45 15.28
N GLY A 59 -13.16 -17.29 14.11
CA GLY A 59 -13.24 -18.32 13.09
C GLY A 59 -11.97 -18.43 12.24
N THR A 60 -11.86 -19.48 11.44
CA THR A 60 -10.66 -19.74 10.61
C THR A 60 -10.40 -18.65 9.58
N LEU A 61 -11.45 -18.03 9.01
CA LEU A 61 -11.30 -16.91 8.07
C LEU A 61 -10.92 -15.60 8.77
N ALA A 62 -11.35 -15.38 10.01
CA ALA A 62 -10.91 -14.25 10.83
C ALA A 62 -9.40 -14.37 11.13
N GLN A 63 -8.97 -15.53 11.62
CA GLN A 63 -7.56 -15.82 11.85
C GLN A 63 -6.73 -15.74 10.56
N GLY A 64 -7.27 -16.19 9.43
CA GLY A 64 -6.64 -16.05 8.12
C GLY A 64 -6.44 -14.59 7.69
N LEU A 65 -7.36 -13.68 8.04
CA LEU A 65 -7.20 -12.24 7.82
C LEU A 65 -6.11 -11.65 8.70
N GLU A 66 -6.06 -12.06 9.98
CA GLU A 66 -5.01 -11.65 10.91
C GLU A 66 -3.63 -12.07 10.40
N ASP A 67 -3.48 -13.34 10.02
CA ASP A 67 -2.23 -13.88 9.48
C ASP A 67 -1.83 -13.20 8.17
N TYR A 68 -2.80 -12.89 7.30
CA TYR A 68 -2.56 -12.22 6.04
C TYR A 68 -2.01 -10.80 6.25
N LEU A 69 -2.64 -10.03 7.14
CA LEU A 69 -2.18 -8.68 7.47
C LEU A 69 -0.87 -8.72 8.27
N GLY A 70 -0.71 -9.68 9.18
CA GLY A 70 0.46 -9.87 10.02
C GLY A 70 1.75 -10.20 9.27
N LYS A 71 1.66 -10.67 8.01
CA LYS A 71 2.85 -10.90 7.15
C LYS A 71 3.59 -9.61 6.80
N ILE A 72 2.92 -8.48 6.83
CA ILE A 72 3.45 -7.20 6.36
C ILE A 72 3.40 -6.14 7.46
N HIS A 73 2.39 -6.23 8.34
CA HIS A 73 2.07 -5.24 9.36
C HIS A 73 2.28 -5.81 10.76
N HIS A 74 2.39 -4.91 11.74
CA HIS A 74 2.35 -5.29 13.15
C HIS A 74 0.90 -5.31 13.64
N ILE A 75 0.49 -6.46 14.18
CA ILE A 75 -0.87 -6.68 14.65
C ILE A 75 -0.90 -6.57 16.17
N THR A 76 -1.83 -5.80 16.69
CA THR A 76 -2.16 -5.70 18.11
C THR A 76 -3.62 -6.08 18.32
N MET A 77 -3.89 -7.13 19.10
CA MET A 77 -5.26 -7.49 19.47
C MET A 77 -5.81 -6.48 20.45
N LEU A 78 -7.00 -5.99 20.18
CA LEU A 78 -7.69 -4.99 21.01
C LEU A 78 -9.04 -5.52 21.45
N GLU A 79 -9.46 -5.10 22.64
CA GLU A 79 -10.83 -5.36 23.14
C GLU A 79 -11.82 -4.44 22.43
N ASN A 80 -13.06 -4.93 22.24
CA ASN A 80 -14.15 -4.11 21.66
C ASN A 80 -14.68 -3.11 22.69
N ASP A 81 -13.81 -2.25 23.18
CA ASP A 81 -14.14 -1.14 24.05
C ASP A 81 -13.87 0.19 23.34
N ARG A 82 -14.87 1.06 23.33
CA ARG A 82 -14.79 2.34 22.62
C ARG A 82 -13.66 3.23 23.13
N GLU A 83 -13.44 3.24 24.45
CA GLU A 83 -12.41 4.07 25.08
C GLU A 83 -11.03 3.54 24.71
N VAL A 84 -10.83 2.21 24.78
CA VAL A 84 -9.58 1.53 24.38
C VAL A 84 -9.26 1.79 22.91
N LEU A 85 -10.25 1.69 22.02
CA LEU A 85 -10.05 1.92 20.59
C LEU A 85 -9.69 3.38 20.28
N GLN A 86 -10.39 4.32 20.93
CA GLN A 86 -10.12 5.75 20.75
C GLN A 86 -8.74 6.14 21.32
N GLU A 87 -8.36 5.61 22.47
CA GLU A 87 -7.08 5.87 23.09
C GLU A 87 -5.92 5.39 22.21
N ASN A 88 -6.00 4.15 21.71
CA ASN A 88 -4.98 3.59 20.86
C ASN A 88 -4.80 4.36 19.53
N LEU A 89 -5.88 4.86 18.93
CA LEU A 89 -5.82 5.73 17.75
C LEU A 89 -5.29 7.13 18.09
N PHE A 90 -5.70 7.69 19.22
CA PHE A 90 -5.30 9.04 19.63
C PHE A 90 -3.80 9.13 19.92
N TYR A 91 -3.27 8.17 20.67
CA TYR A 91 -1.82 8.08 20.96
C TYR A 91 -1.01 7.49 19.81
N ARG A 92 -1.66 7.12 18.70
CA ARG A 92 -1.01 6.49 17.54
C ARG A 92 -0.27 5.19 17.88
N ASN A 93 -0.75 4.47 18.89
CA ASN A 93 -0.30 3.11 19.15
C ASN A 93 -0.70 2.18 17.99
N VAL A 94 -1.86 2.48 17.36
CA VAL A 94 -2.30 1.89 16.10
C VAL A 94 -2.76 2.99 15.14
N GLU A 95 -2.55 2.79 13.84
CA GLU A 95 -2.98 3.72 12.79
C GLU A 95 -4.29 3.28 12.11
N TYR A 96 -4.61 2.02 12.24
CA TYR A 96 -5.74 1.39 11.59
C TYR A 96 -6.35 0.32 12.51
N ILE A 97 -7.67 0.30 12.66
CA ILE A 97 -8.38 -0.71 13.44
C ILE A 97 -9.37 -1.43 12.56
N VAL A 98 -9.31 -2.76 12.57
CA VAL A 98 -10.26 -3.66 11.93
C VAL A 98 -11.14 -4.27 13.00
N GLN A 99 -12.46 -4.20 12.83
CA GLN A 99 -13.42 -4.86 13.71
C GLN A 99 -14.09 -6.00 12.93
N ILE A 100 -13.79 -7.24 13.33
CA ILE A 100 -14.33 -8.47 12.75
C ILE A 100 -15.57 -8.83 13.57
N PRO A 101 -16.78 -8.83 12.95
CA PRO A 101 -18.02 -9.12 13.66
C PRO A 101 -18.18 -10.62 13.95
N GLU A 102 -19.00 -10.98 14.94
CA GLU A 102 -19.27 -12.38 15.34
C GLU A 102 -19.67 -13.33 14.19
N ASN A 103 -20.34 -12.88 13.19
CA ASN A 103 -20.74 -13.67 12.02
C ASN A 103 -19.96 -13.26 10.77
N PHE A 104 -18.65 -13.21 10.86
CA PHE A 104 -17.78 -12.69 9.81
C PHE A 104 -17.99 -13.33 8.45
N VAL A 105 -18.09 -14.67 8.40
CA VAL A 105 -18.32 -15.40 7.13
C VAL A 105 -19.66 -15.02 6.52
N GLN A 106 -20.74 -15.03 7.32
CA GLN A 106 -22.06 -14.73 6.82
C GLN A 106 -22.15 -13.26 6.35
N SER A 107 -21.79 -12.32 7.21
CA SER A 107 -21.97 -10.88 6.93
C SER A 107 -21.00 -10.37 5.87
N CYS A 108 -19.70 -10.58 6.07
CA CYS A 108 -18.69 -9.94 5.23
C CYS A 108 -18.34 -10.76 3.98
N ILE A 109 -18.49 -12.09 4.01
CA ILE A 109 -18.15 -12.93 2.87
C ILE A 109 -19.39 -13.23 2.02
N LEU A 110 -20.45 -13.81 2.60
CA LEU A 110 -21.64 -14.21 1.85
C LEU A 110 -22.54 -13.00 1.50
N ASP A 111 -22.89 -12.19 2.47
CA ASP A 111 -23.77 -11.03 2.27
C ASP A 111 -23.01 -9.80 1.73
N SER A 112 -21.70 -9.91 1.61
CA SER A 112 -20.82 -8.86 1.06
C SER A 112 -20.91 -7.53 1.80
N GLU A 113 -21.19 -7.54 3.09
CA GLU A 113 -21.13 -6.37 3.93
C GLU A 113 -19.69 -5.83 4.04
N ARG A 114 -19.58 -4.55 4.30
CA ARG A 114 -18.25 -3.93 4.50
C ARG A 114 -17.78 -4.17 5.91
N LEU A 115 -16.55 -4.61 6.02
CA LEU A 115 -15.87 -4.71 7.30
C LEU A 115 -15.75 -3.32 7.94
N LYS A 116 -16.05 -3.24 9.22
CA LYS A 116 -15.99 -1.98 9.97
C LYS A 116 -14.54 -1.66 10.27
N VAL A 117 -14.09 -0.51 9.79
CA VAL A 117 -12.72 -0.05 10.00
C VAL A 117 -12.71 1.36 10.57
N THR A 118 -11.74 1.61 11.44
CA THR A 118 -11.49 2.95 11.97
C THR A 118 -10.02 3.28 11.71
N LYS A 119 -9.73 4.47 11.20
CA LYS A 119 -8.39 4.86 10.77
C LYS A 119 -8.09 6.31 11.09
N VAL A 120 -6.81 6.61 11.22
CA VAL A 120 -6.34 7.98 11.39
C VAL A 120 -6.62 8.78 10.11
N PRO A 121 -7.32 9.92 10.20
CA PRO A 121 -7.61 10.74 9.03
C PRO A 121 -6.34 11.22 8.33
N GLY A 122 -6.32 11.13 6.99
CA GLY A 122 -5.22 11.62 6.17
C GLY A 122 -3.98 10.70 6.10
N SER A 123 -4.03 9.50 6.68
CA SER A 123 -2.97 8.51 6.56
C SER A 123 -3.01 7.81 5.19
N TYR A 124 -1.95 7.96 4.40
CA TYR A 124 -1.80 7.22 3.13
C TYR A 124 -1.65 5.71 3.35
N THR A 125 -1.03 5.32 4.45
CA THR A 125 -0.81 3.92 4.83
C THR A 125 -2.14 3.21 5.07
N SER A 126 -3.14 3.90 5.62
CA SER A 126 -4.48 3.35 5.84
C SER A 126 -5.20 2.93 4.56
N TYR A 127 -4.99 3.64 3.44
CA TYR A 127 -5.56 3.23 2.15
C TYR A 127 -4.96 1.94 1.63
N TYR A 128 -3.69 1.72 1.93
CA TYR A 128 -3.01 0.51 1.54
C TYR A 128 -3.54 -0.71 2.31
N VAL A 129 -3.77 -0.55 3.62
CA VAL A 129 -4.41 -1.59 4.46
C VAL A 129 -5.85 -1.85 4.02
N ASP A 130 -6.62 -0.81 3.67
CA ASP A 130 -7.96 -0.96 3.08
C ASP A 130 -7.93 -1.85 1.83
N GLN A 131 -6.97 -1.61 0.93
CA GLN A 131 -6.83 -2.39 -0.30
C GLN A 131 -6.49 -3.85 -0.01
N GLN A 132 -5.59 -4.09 0.93
CA GLN A 132 -5.21 -5.46 1.33
C GLN A 132 -6.38 -6.20 1.97
N THR A 133 -7.08 -5.57 2.90
CA THR A 133 -8.27 -6.12 3.54
C THR A 133 -9.35 -6.47 2.52
N ASN A 134 -9.64 -5.55 1.59
CA ASN A 134 -10.60 -5.79 0.52
C ASN A 134 -10.15 -6.90 -0.45
N SER A 135 -8.84 -7.01 -0.71
CA SER A 135 -8.28 -8.08 -1.54
C SER A 135 -8.46 -9.44 -0.87
N TYR A 136 -8.23 -9.53 0.44
CA TYR A 136 -8.48 -10.75 1.21
C TYR A 136 -9.96 -11.16 1.15
N LEU A 137 -10.89 -10.23 1.43
CA LEU A 137 -12.33 -10.49 1.38
C LEU A 137 -12.78 -10.95 -0.02
N SER A 138 -12.28 -10.30 -1.07
CA SER A 138 -12.58 -10.66 -2.45
C SER A 138 -12.07 -12.07 -2.80
N MET A 139 -10.87 -12.41 -2.33
CA MET A 139 -10.29 -13.74 -2.51
C MET A 139 -11.11 -14.79 -1.78
N ALA A 140 -11.46 -14.58 -0.51
CA ALA A 140 -12.27 -15.48 0.29
C ALA A 140 -13.64 -15.73 -0.36
N ARG A 141 -14.31 -14.68 -0.85
CA ARG A 141 -15.58 -14.79 -1.61
C ARG A 141 -15.43 -15.65 -2.86
N THR A 142 -14.34 -15.46 -3.60
CA THR A 142 -14.07 -16.22 -4.83
C THR A 142 -13.85 -17.71 -4.53
N TYR A 143 -13.11 -18.03 -3.47
CA TYR A 143 -12.86 -19.43 -3.06
C TYR A 143 -14.15 -20.12 -2.61
N LEU A 144 -14.97 -19.47 -1.80
CA LEU A 144 -16.24 -20.02 -1.36
C LEU A 144 -17.24 -20.19 -2.53
N ALA A 145 -17.30 -19.23 -3.45
CA ALA A 145 -18.11 -19.33 -4.67
C ALA A 145 -17.65 -20.48 -5.59
N ALA A 146 -16.36 -20.82 -5.59
CA ALA A 146 -15.82 -21.97 -6.33
C ALA A 146 -16.08 -23.32 -5.64
N GLY A 147 -16.76 -23.35 -4.49
CA GLY A 147 -17.08 -24.57 -3.74
C GLY A 147 -15.90 -25.17 -2.98
N LEU A 148 -14.83 -24.43 -2.82
CA LEU A 148 -13.71 -24.81 -1.96
C LEU A 148 -14.12 -24.52 -0.51
N SER A 149 -14.58 -25.54 0.20
CA SER A 149 -14.90 -25.43 1.62
C SER A 149 -13.64 -25.26 2.45
N GLN A 150 -13.81 -24.65 3.62
CA GLN A 150 -12.76 -24.56 4.66
C GLN A 150 -12.46 -25.99 5.15
N GLU A 151 -11.33 -26.56 4.76
CA GLU A 151 -10.66 -27.65 5.46
C GLU A 151 -9.47 -27.13 6.22
#